data_ca5fabf83e6c42a60151c3f7cbbac7fa
#
_entry.id   ca5fabf83e6c42a60151c3f7cbbac7fa
#
_cell.length_a   1.000
_cell.length_b   1.000
_cell.length_c   1.000
_cell.angle_alpha   90.00
_cell.angle_beta   90.00
_cell.angle_gamma   90.00
#
_symmetry.space_group_name_H-M   'P 1'
#
loop_
_entity.id
_entity.type
_entity.pdbx_description
1 polymer ?
#
loop_
_entity_poly.entity_id
_entity_poly.type
_entity_poly.pdbx_seq_one_letter_code
_entity_poly.pdbx_strand_id
1 'polypeptide(L)'
;KSPVELSIEAFSACPISIEGIIIAASAANTEAVKALCSRYEKVHVIAGGASRGESAHNCVREALRLSAGRKAVIAIHDAARCLVDSGTICRAVETAFAHGSGIAAIPARDTLRRADGQSVERDGLLVMQTPQCFDLDSIAAAYDKSRADGYPDTDDCAVYMRCIGAPHYSEGSIMNQKLTYAADIPFFTAARGGTMRIGCGEDTHILTENRKLILGGVDIPYEKGLLGHSDAD
;
A
#
# COMPACT_ATOMS: atom_id res chain seq x y z
N LYS A 1 6.15 -13.26 7.61
CA LYS A 1 4.91 -13.24 6.81
C LYS A 1 5.12 -12.44 5.54
N SER A 2 4.55 -12.89 4.45
CA SER A 2 4.56 -12.17 3.17
C SER A 2 3.60 -10.97 3.19
N PRO A 3 3.74 -9.99 2.28
CA PRO A 3 2.79 -8.88 2.14
C PRO A 3 1.35 -9.35 1.95
N VAL A 4 1.12 -10.41 1.19
CA VAL A 4 -0.21 -11.00 0.98
C VAL A 4 -0.82 -11.48 2.28
N GLU A 5 -0.07 -12.24 3.10
CA GLU A 5 -0.56 -12.72 4.40
C GLU A 5 -0.89 -11.58 5.34
N LEU A 6 -0.10 -10.51 5.33
CA LEU A 6 -0.35 -9.33 6.15
C LEU A 6 -1.63 -8.62 5.76
N SER A 7 -1.86 -8.46 4.45
CA SER A 7 -3.11 -7.89 3.95
C SER A 7 -4.31 -8.76 4.31
N ILE A 8 -4.24 -10.09 4.13
CA ILE A 8 -5.29 -11.02 4.56
C ILE A 8 -5.62 -10.84 6.04
N GLU A 9 -4.60 -10.79 6.89
CA GLU A 9 -4.78 -10.63 8.34
C GLU A 9 -5.39 -9.28 8.72
N ALA A 10 -4.97 -8.18 8.05
CA ALA A 10 -5.52 -6.86 8.29
C ALA A 10 -7.03 -6.81 7.98
N PHE A 11 -7.44 -7.37 6.85
CA PHE A 11 -8.85 -7.48 6.50
C PHE A 11 -9.60 -8.44 7.42
N SER A 12 -9.04 -9.60 7.74
CA SER A 12 -9.67 -10.58 8.63
C SER A 12 -9.85 -10.08 10.07
N ALA A 13 -8.99 -9.17 10.52
CA ALA A 13 -9.07 -8.56 11.84
C ALA A 13 -10.01 -7.33 11.89
N CYS A 14 -10.55 -6.91 10.74
CA CYS A 14 -11.46 -5.77 10.66
C CYS A 14 -12.79 -6.13 11.37
N PRO A 15 -13.39 -5.19 12.15
CA PRO A 15 -14.68 -5.44 12.81
C PRO A 15 -15.86 -5.55 11.82
N ILE A 16 -15.68 -5.14 10.57
CA ILE A 16 -16.67 -5.31 9.51
C ILE A 16 -16.66 -6.77 9.04
N SER A 17 -17.84 -7.36 8.86
CA SER A 17 -17.96 -8.73 8.36
C SER A 17 -17.41 -8.85 6.93
N ILE A 18 -16.36 -9.62 6.77
CA ILE A 18 -15.77 -9.97 5.47
C ILE A 18 -16.29 -11.34 5.05
N GLU A 19 -17.05 -11.38 3.96
CA GLU A 19 -17.64 -12.60 3.42
C GLU A 19 -16.61 -13.49 2.72
N GLY A 20 -15.62 -12.88 2.05
CA GLY A 20 -14.53 -13.57 1.37
C GLY A 20 -13.42 -12.63 0.93
N ILE A 21 -12.25 -13.18 0.69
CA ILE A 21 -11.07 -12.47 0.16
C ILE A 21 -10.68 -13.17 -1.15
N ILE A 22 -10.60 -12.43 -2.24
CA ILE A 22 -10.23 -12.93 -3.55
C ILE A 22 -8.83 -12.41 -3.89
N ILE A 23 -7.94 -13.32 -4.27
CA ILE A 23 -6.56 -12.97 -4.63
C ILE A 23 -6.32 -13.36 -6.08
N ALA A 24 -6.04 -12.37 -6.93
CA ALA A 24 -5.58 -12.58 -8.28
C ALA A 24 -4.07 -12.81 -8.29
N ALA A 25 -3.63 -13.98 -8.68
CA ALA A 25 -2.22 -14.35 -8.78
C ALA A 25 -1.80 -14.54 -10.25
N SER A 26 -0.58 -14.13 -10.60
CA SER A 26 -0.03 -14.43 -11.92
C SER A 26 0.06 -15.95 -12.14
N ALA A 27 -0.01 -16.38 -13.39
CA ALA A 27 0.06 -17.82 -13.73
C ALA A 27 1.28 -18.52 -13.10
N ALA A 28 2.43 -17.84 -13.06
CA ALA A 28 3.67 -18.37 -12.48
C ALA A 28 3.59 -18.55 -10.95
N ASN A 29 2.76 -17.78 -10.26
CA ASN A 29 2.71 -17.75 -8.80
C ASN A 29 1.44 -18.36 -8.21
N THR A 30 0.48 -18.78 -9.04
CA THR A 30 -0.84 -19.25 -8.59
C THR A 30 -0.74 -20.39 -7.58
N GLU A 31 0.06 -21.41 -7.85
CA GLU A 31 0.18 -22.57 -6.94
C GLU A 31 0.91 -22.20 -5.64
N ALA A 32 1.93 -21.36 -5.70
CA ALA A 32 2.61 -20.87 -4.50
C ALA A 32 1.67 -20.01 -3.62
N VAL A 33 0.84 -19.15 -4.24
CA VAL A 33 -0.14 -18.33 -3.52
C VAL A 33 -1.26 -19.21 -2.95
N LYS A 34 -1.74 -20.21 -3.66
CA LYS A 34 -2.71 -21.19 -3.12
C LYS A 34 -2.16 -21.91 -1.90
N ALA A 35 -0.92 -22.41 -1.99
CA ALA A 35 -0.27 -23.08 -0.86
C ALA A 35 -0.12 -22.14 0.33
N LEU A 36 0.29 -20.88 0.11
CA LEU A 36 0.41 -19.86 1.14
C LEU A 36 -0.93 -19.56 1.82
N CYS A 37 -2.01 -19.54 1.04
CA CYS A 37 -3.35 -19.16 1.49
C CYS A 37 -4.17 -20.34 2.03
N SER A 38 -3.71 -21.57 1.94
CA SER A 38 -4.45 -22.79 2.31
C SER A 38 -4.96 -22.82 3.75
N ARG A 39 -4.32 -22.07 4.65
CA ARG A 39 -4.71 -21.95 6.07
C ARG A 39 -5.83 -20.93 6.35
N TYR A 40 -6.25 -20.18 5.33
CA TYR A 40 -7.29 -19.15 5.47
C TYR A 40 -8.58 -19.61 4.82
N GLU A 41 -9.63 -19.85 5.61
CA GLU A 41 -10.87 -20.49 5.14
C GLU A 41 -11.66 -19.68 4.10
N LYS A 42 -11.60 -18.33 4.18
CA LYS A 42 -12.38 -17.44 3.32
C LYS A 42 -11.59 -16.87 2.13
N VAL A 43 -10.46 -17.46 1.79
CA VAL A 43 -9.58 -16.96 0.74
C VAL A 43 -9.73 -17.77 -0.54
N HIS A 44 -10.04 -17.08 -1.63
CA HIS A 44 -10.17 -17.63 -2.97
C HIS A 44 -9.03 -17.13 -3.85
N VAL A 45 -8.23 -18.03 -4.39
CA VAL A 45 -7.14 -17.67 -5.30
C VAL A 45 -7.57 -17.95 -6.73
N ILE A 46 -7.54 -16.92 -7.56
CA ILE A 46 -7.90 -16.97 -8.98
C ILE A 46 -6.71 -16.59 -9.86
N ALA A 47 -6.81 -16.90 -11.14
CA ALA A 47 -5.84 -16.42 -12.12
C ALA A 47 -6.00 -14.91 -12.32
N GLY A 48 -4.89 -14.18 -12.26
CA GLY A 48 -4.82 -12.78 -12.65
C GLY A 48 -4.92 -12.62 -14.16
N GLY A 49 -5.06 -11.37 -14.59
CA GLY A 49 -5.01 -10.99 -15.99
C GLY A 49 -3.62 -10.55 -16.45
N ALA A 50 -3.52 -10.11 -17.69
CA ALA A 50 -2.29 -9.56 -18.28
C ALA A 50 -1.93 -8.17 -17.72
N SER A 51 -2.88 -7.50 -17.07
CA SER A 51 -2.69 -6.21 -16.43
C SER A 51 -3.29 -6.18 -15.02
N ARG A 52 -2.95 -5.09 -14.25
CA ARG A 52 -3.59 -4.84 -12.95
C ARG A 52 -5.10 -4.68 -13.09
N GLY A 53 -5.55 -3.89 -14.07
CA GLY A 53 -6.98 -3.66 -14.29
C GLY A 53 -7.72 -4.94 -14.67
N GLU A 54 -7.12 -5.79 -15.51
CA GLU A 54 -7.70 -7.09 -15.84
C GLU A 54 -7.77 -8.01 -14.62
N SER A 55 -6.75 -8.03 -13.79
CA SER A 55 -6.74 -8.79 -12.54
C SER A 55 -7.84 -8.31 -11.58
N ALA A 56 -8.01 -6.99 -11.43
CA ALA A 56 -9.07 -6.40 -10.63
C ALA A 56 -10.45 -6.74 -11.17
N HIS A 57 -10.66 -6.63 -12.48
CA HIS A 57 -11.92 -7.04 -13.13
C HIS A 57 -12.24 -8.53 -12.89
N ASN A 58 -11.25 -9.43 -13.01
CA ASN A 58 -11.43 -10.85 -12.71
C ASN A 58 -11.87 -11.06 -11.25
N CYS A 59 -11.28 -10.31 -10.29
CA CYS A 59 -11.71 -10.36 -8.90
C CYS A 59 -13.14 -9.84 -8.72
N VAL A 60 -13.53 -8.76 -9.38
CA VAL A 60 -14.90 -8.22 -9.34
C VAL A 60 -15.91 -9.24 -9.89
N ARG A 61 -15.60 -9.90 -11.00
CA ARG A 61 -16.44 -10.97 -11.57
C ARG A 61 -16.59 -12.14 -10.62
N GLU A 62 -15.52 -12.56 -9.97
CA GLU A 62 -15.57 -13.64 -8.98
C GLU A 62 -16.37 -13.22 -7.73
N ALA A 63 -16.24 -11.94 -7.29
CA ALA A 63 -17.04 -11.41 -6.19
C ALA A 63 -18.54 -11.43 -6.51
N LEU A 64 -18.95 -11.05 -7.73
CA LEU A 64 -20.33 -11.17 -8.18
C LEU A 64 -20.84 -12.62 -8.10
N ARG A 65 -20.03 -13.59 -8.54
CA ARG A 65 -20.38 -15.01 -8.45
C ARG A 65 -20.59 -15.46 -7.00
N LEU A 66 -19.71 -15.05 -6.10
CA LEU A 66 -19.77 -15.42 -4.68
C LEU A 66 -20.88 -14.68 -3.93
N SER A 67 -21.22 -13.47 -4.33
CA SER A 67 -22.33 -12.70 -3.71
C SER A 67 -23.70 -13.32 -3.96
N ALA A 68 -23.83 -14.10 -5.03
CA ALA A 68 -25.08 -14.76 -5.43
C ALA A 68 -26.28 -13.79 -5.50
N GLY A 69 -26.04 -12.56 -6.00
CA GLY A 69 -27.05 -11.52 -6.13
C GLY A 69 -27.36 -10.76 -4.84
N ARG A 70 -26.62 -10.99 -3.75
CA ARG A 70 -26.72 -10.19 -2.53
C ARG A 70 -26.02 -8.85 -2.73
N LYS A 71 -26.62 -7.77 -2.25
CA LYS A 71 -25.94 -6.47 -2.20
C LYS A 71 -24.68 -6.55 -1.37
N ALA A 72 -23.56 -6.10 -1.94
CA ALA A 72 -22.27 -6.13 -1.29
C ALA A 72 -21.41 -4.90 -1.67
N VAL A 73 -20.47 -4.57 -0.82
CA VAL A 73 -19.36 -3.67 -1.13
C VAL A 73 -18.12 -4.51 -1.41
N ILE A 74 -17.43 -4.21 -2.49
CA ILE A 74 -16.11 -4.77 -2.77
C ILE A 74 -15.03 -3.77 -2.38
N ALA A 75 -13.99 -4.25 -1.69
CA ALA A 75 -12.79 -3.49 -1.37
C ALA A 75 -11.63 -3.99 -2.24
N ILE A 76 -11.23 -3.21 -3.23
CA ILE A 76 -10.09 -3.53 -4.09
C ILE A 76 -8.83 -3.01 -3.43
N HIS A 77 -7.86 -3.91 -3.19
CA HIS A 77 -6.67 -3.57 -2.40
C HIS A 77 -5.39 -4.10 -3.03
N ASP A 78 -4.36 -3.26 -3.06
CA ASP A 78 -3.01 -3.65 -3.46
C ASP A 78 -2.37 -4.46 -2.33
N ALA A 79 -2.07 -5.74 -2.52
CA ALA A 79 -1.37 -6.57 -1.53
C ALA A 79 -0.01 -5.98 -1.09
N ALA A 80 0.59 -5.14 -1.92
CA ALA A 80 1.81 -4.40 -1.59
C ALA A 80 1.61 -3.28 -0.55
N ARG A 81 0.36 -2.95 -0.16
CA ARG A 81 0.05 -2.03 0.94
C ARG A 81 -0.25 -2.79 2.24
N CYS A 82 0.65 -3.65 2.59
CA CYS A 82 0.49 -4.63 3.67
C CYS A 82 0.51 -4.04 5.10
N LEU A 83 0.62 -2.73 5.24
CA LEU A 83 0.48 -2.01 6.52
C LEU A 83 -0.86 -1.28 6.65
N VAL A 84 -1.84 -1.62 5.83
CA VAL A 84 -3.20 -1.08 5.97
C VAL A 84 -3.76 -1.45 7.35
N ASP A 85 -4.32 -0.46 8.04
CA ASP A 85 -4.95 -0.65 9.35
C ASP A 85 -6.47 -0.83 9.22
N SER A 86 -7.08 -1.42 10.25
CA SER A 86 -8.52 -1.67 10.28
C SER A 86 -9.35 -0.38 10.23
N GLY A 87 -8.85 0.72 10.79
CA GLY A 87 -9.52 2.03 10.74
C GLY A 87 -9.64 2.54 9.29
N THR A 88 -8.56 2.45 8.52
CA THR A 88 -8.57 2.81 7.09
C THR A 88 -9.53 1.92 6.29
N ILE A 89 -9.54 0.61 6.56
CA ILE A 89 -10.48 -0.32 5.91
C ILE A 89 -11.93 0.05 6.24
N CYS A 90 -12.23 0.23 7.54
CA CYS A 90 -13.60 0.54 7.99
C CYS A 90 -14.10 1.84 7.36
N ARG A 91 -13.34 2.93 7.43
CA ARG A 91 -13.76 4.22 6.85
C ARG A 91 -14.06 4.11 5.35
N ALA A 92 -13.22 3.40 4.60
CA ALA A 92 -13.43 3.24 3.16
C ALA A 92 -14.70 2.42 2.86
N VAL A 93 -14.93 1.32 3.59
CA VAL A 93 -16.12 0.47 3.43
C VAL A 93 -17.39 1.21 3.85
N GLU A 94 -17.40 1.89 5.00
CA GLU A 94 -18.53 2.66 5.49
C GLU A 94 -18.90 3.80 4.53
N THR A 95 -17.90 4.50 3.98
CA THR A 95 -18.11 5.53 2.95
C THR A 95 -18.74 4.93 1.70
N ALA A 96 -18.29 3.74 1.27
CA ALA A 96 -18.87 3.06 0.12
C ALA A 96 -20.31 2.59 0.37
N PHE A 97 -20.63 2.11 1.58
CA PHE A 97 -21.99 1.79 1.96
C PHE A 97 -22.93 2.99 1.93
N ALA A 98 -22.45 4.15 2.37
CA ALA A 98 -23.24 5.38 2.42
C ALA A 98 -23.42 6.05 1.05
N HIS A 99 -22.42 5.95 0.18
CA HIS A 99 -22.32 6.80 -1.02
C HIS A 99 -22.06 6.03 -2.32
N GLY A 100 -21.95 4.71 -2.29
CA GLY A 100 -21.65 3.87 -3.45
C GLY A 100 -20.16 3.75 -3.77
N SER A 101 -19.32 4.60 -3.20
CA SER A 101 -17.84 4.51 -3.31
C SER A 101 -17.16 5.09 -2.07
N GLY A 102 -15.98 4.54 -1.71
CA GLY A 102 -15.17 5.00 -0.59
C GLY A 102 -13.69 4.72 -0.87
N ILE A 103 -12.93 5.76 -1.20
CA ILE A 103 -11.56 5.64 -1.68
C ILE A 103 -10.60 6.17 -0.63
N ALA A 104 -9.75 5.31 -0.10
CA ALA A 104 -8.73 5.74 0.84
C ALA A 104 -7.74 6.70 0.17
N ALA A 105 -7.56 7.89 0.75
CA ALA A 105 -6.64 8.91 0.23
C ALA A 105 -6.09 9.77 1.36
N ILE A 106 -4.90 10.36 1.13
CA ILE A 106 -4.30 11.35 2.03
C ILE A 106 -3.97 12.63 1.25
N PRO A 107 -3.97 13.81 1.87
CA PRO A 107 -3.51 15.04 1.21
C PRO A 107 -2.05 14.92 0.76
N ALA A 108 -1.73 15.48 -0.42
CA ALA A 108 -0.36 15.57 -0.88
C ALA A 108 0.45 16.49 0.05
N ARG A 109 1.59 16.00 0.57
CA ARG A 109 2.45 16.73 1.53
C ARG A 109 3.64 17.38 0.88
N ASP A 110 4.24 16.69 -0.08
CA ASP A 110 5.46 17.14 -0.73
C ASP A 110 5.18 18.21 -1.78
N THR A 111 6.18 19.03 -2.08
CA THR A 111 6.13 19.93 -3.23
C THR A 111 6.14 19.11 -4.51
N LEU A 112 5.11 19.24 -5.33
CA LEU A 112 4.99 18.55 -6.60
C LEU A 112 5.45 19.45 -7.75
N ARG A 113 6.20 18.85 -8.68
CA ARG A 113 6.69 19.52 -9.87
C ARG A 113 6.62 18.59 -11.06
N ARG A 114 6.19 19.10 -12.21
CA ARG A 114 6.25 18.35 -13.46
C ARG A 114 7.71 18.22 -13.93
N ALA A 115 8.00 17.21 -14.73
CA ALA A 115 9.34 17.01 -15.30
C ALA A 115 9.82 18.17 -16.18
N ASP A 116 8.91 18.95 -16.73
CA ASP A 116 9.18 20.19 -17.49
C ASP A 116 9.52 21.40 -16.59
N GLY A 117 9.54 21.23 -15.27
CA GLY A 117 9.86 22.26 -14.30
C GLY A 117 8.65 23.04 -13.75
N GLN A 118 7.44 22.84 -14.27
CA GLN A 118 6.25 23.55 -13.79
C GLN A 118 5.89 23.08 -12.37
N SER A 119 5.59 24.04 -11.47
CA SER A 119 5.07 23.75 -10.14
C SER A 119 3.61 23.30 -10.24
N VAL A 120 3.23 22.32 -9.44
CA VAL A 120 1.84 21.88 -9.30
C VAL A 120 1.35 22.38 -7.94
N GLU A 121 0.27 23.16 -7.93
CA GLU A 121 -0.39 23.55 -6.71
C GLU A 121 -0.91 22.28 -6.00
N ARG A 122 -0.55 22.12 -4.73
CA ARG A 122 -0.88 20.89 -4.00
C ARG A 122 -2.20 20.95 -3.25
N ASP A 123 -2.77 22.13 -3.07
CA ASP A 123 -4.03 22.31 -2.37
C ASP A 123 -5.14 21.57 -3.12
N GLY A 124 -5.84 20.69 -2.40
CA GLY A 124 -6.84 19.82 -2.99
C GLY A 124 -6.30 18.57 -3.72
N LEU A 125 -4.98 18.40 -3.82
CA LEU A 125 -4.41 17.16 -4.36
C LEU A 125 -4.40 16.04 -3.32
N LEU A 126 -4.84 14.86 -3.77
CA LEU A 126 -4.87 13.65 -2.96
C LEU A 126 -3.89 12.61 -3.51
N VAL A 127 -3.18 11.97 -2.61
CA VAL A 127 -2.41 10.76 -2.90
C VAL A 127 -3.33 9.57 -2.70
N MET A 128 -3.68 8.93 -3.81
CA MET A 128 -4.60 7.80 -3.81
C MET A 128 -3.97 6.58 -3.17
N GLN A 129 -4.74 5.94 -2.31
CA GLN A 129 -4.36 4.69 -1.67
C GLN A 129 -5.38 3.59 -2.00
N THR A 130 -5.20 2.44 -1.41
CA THR A 130 -6.19 1.37 -1.35
C THR A 130 -6.37 0.96 0.13
N PRO A 131 -7.56 0.48 0.56
CA PRO A 131 -8.64 -0.03 -0.29
C PRO A 131 -9.39 1.07 -1.05
N GLN A 132 -9.82 0.72 -2.25
CA GLN A 132 -10.81 1.45 -3.03
C GLN A 132 -12.10 0.62 -2.99
N CYS A 133 -13.10 1.13 -2.29
CA CYS A 133 -14.33 0.41 -2.01
C CYS A 133 -15.46 0.92 -2.89
N PHE A 134 -16.28 0.01 -3.40
CA PHE A 134 -17.38 0.32 -4.30
C PHE A 134 -18.59 -0.58 -4.04
N ASP A 135 -19.77 -0.10 -4.35
CA ASP A 135 -20.91 -0.98 -4.59
C ASP A 135 -20.55 -2.00 -5.68
N LEU A 136 -20.74 -3.28 -5.41
CA LEU A 136 -20.24 -4.38 -6.24
C LEU A 136 -20.87 -4.38 -7.62
N ASP A 137 -22.19 -4.19 -7.71
CA ASP A 137 -22.90 -4.22 -9.00
C ASP A 137 -22.49 -3.01 -9.86
N SER A 138 -22.37 -1.85 -9.24
CA SER A 138 -21.99 -0.60 -9.91
C SER A 138 -20.59 -0.67 -10.51
N ILE A 139 -19.59 -1.13 -9.74
CA ILE A 139 -18.22 -1.22 -10.26
C ILE A 139 -18.07 -2.33 -11.30
N ALA A 140 -18.82 -3.41 -11.20
CA ALA A 140 -18.82 -4.46 -12.21
C ALA A 140 -19.33 -3.93 -13.54
N ALA A 141 -20.46 -3.23 -13.55
CA ALA A 141 -21.01 -2.60 -14.75
C ALA A 141 -20.04 -1.54 -15.33
N ALA A 142 -19.36 -0.80 -14.46
CA ALA A 142 -18.36 0.19 -14.88
C ALA A 142 -17.16 -0.46 -15.58
N TYR A 143 -16.66 -1.58 -15.08
CA TYR A 143 -15.59 -2.34 -15.73
C TYR A 143 -16.02 -2.91 -17.09
N ASP A 144 -17.19 -3.52 -17.15
CA ASP A 144 -17.72 -4.07 -18.42
C ASP A 144 -17.86 -2.96 -19.48
N LYS A 145 -18.38 -1.80 -19.08
CA LYS A 145 -18.49 -0.63 -19.96
C LYS A 145 -17.12 -0.07 -20.38
N SER A 146 -16.21 0.14 -19.44
CA SER A 146 -14.86 0.67 -19.74
C SER A 146 -14.13 -0.19 -20.75
N ARG A 147 -14.24 -1.51 -20.62
CA ARG A 147 -13.63 -2.48 -21.56
C ARG A 147 -14.31 -2.46 -22.93
N ALA A 148 -15.64 -2.40 -22.98
CA ALA A 148 -16.37 -2.29 -24.24
C ALA A 148 -15.98 -1.01 -25.00
N ASP A 149 -15.73 0.08 -24.29
CA ASP A 149 -15.32 1.36 -24.85
C ASP A 149 -13.80 1.40 -25.19
N GLY A 150 -13.04 0.34 -24.89
CA GLY A 150 -11.61 0.23 -25.20
C GLY A 150 -10.69 1.11 -24.34
N TYR A 151 -11.14 1.53 -23.17
CA TYR A 151 -10.32 2.35 -22.28
C TYR A 151 -9.36 1.52 -21.42
N PRO A 152 -8.14 2.02 -21.14
CA PRO A 152 -7.22 1.36 -20.23
C PRO A 152 -7.71 1.45 -18.77
N ASP A 153 -7.74 0.31 -18.09
CA ASP A 153 -8.08 0.21 -16.66
C ASP A 153 -6.84 0.50 -15.81
N THR A 154 -6.45 1.77 -15.69
CA THR A 154 -5.24 2.17 -14.97
C THR A 154 -5.41 2.13 -13.45
N ASP A 155 -6.63 2.43 -12.98
CA ASP A 155 -6.99 2.49 -11.56
C ASP A 155 -8.52 2.36 -11.43
N ASP A 156 -8.98 1.73 -10.36
CA ASP A 156 -10.39 1.38 -10.16
C ASP A 156 -11.25 2.63 -9.98
N CYS A 157 -10.71 3.65 -9.30
CA CYS A 157 -11.33 4.95 -9.14
C CYS A 157 -11.53 5.65 -10.49
N ALA A 158 -10.56 5.57 -11.42
CA ALA A 158 -10.69 6.15 -12.75
C ALA A 158 -11.79 5.46 -13.58
N VAL A 159 -11.92 4.14 -13.45
CA VAL A 159 -13.03 3.38 -14.07
C VAL A 159 -14.37 3.85 -13.53
N TYR A 160 -14.50 3.97 -12.20
CA TYR A 160 -15.71 4.47 -11.54
C TYR A 160 -16.06 5.88 -11.98
N MET A 161 -15.09 6.80 -11.96
CA MET A 161 -15.29 8.21 -12.36
C MET A 161 -15.79 8.36 -13.79
N ARG A 162 -15.26 7.55 -14.69
CA ARG A 162 -15.64 7.61 -16.11
C ARG A 162 -17.05 7.09 -16.36
N CYS A 163 -17.44 6.04 -15.70
CA CYS A 163 -18.68 5.31 -16.02
C CYS A 163 -19.86 5.67 -15.13
N ILE A 164 -19.61 6.14 -13.91
CA ILE A 164 -20.64 6.37 -12.89
C ILE A 164 -20.66 7.84 -12.45
N GLY A 165 -19.52 8.39 -12.00
CA GLY A 165 -19.44 9.77 -11.53
C GLY A 165 -18.35 10.01 -10.50
N ALA A 166 -18.41 11.15 -9.83
CA ALA A 166 -17.42 11.52 -8.81
C ALA A 166 -17.42 10.54 -7.65
N PRO A 167 -16.24 10.03 -7.25
CA PRO A 167 -16.14 9.13 -6.11
C PRO A 167 -16.16 9.90 -4.79
N HIS A 168 -16.46 9.19 -3.70
CA HIS A 168 -16.31 9.69 -2.36
C HIS A 168 -14.98 9.22 -1.78
N TYR A 169 -14.26 10.13 -1.13
CA TYR A 169 -12.97 9.84 -0.50
C TYR A 169 -13.14 9.61 0.99
N SER A 170 -12.34 8.71 1.54
CA SER A 170 -12.19 8.47 2.97
C SER A 170 -10.77 8.75 3.41
N GLU A 171 -10.58 9.09 4.67
CA GLU A 171 -9.26 9.32 5.21
C GLU A 171 -8.42 8.05 5.21
N GLY A 172 -7.28 8.11 4.51
CA GLY A 172 -6.26 7.08 4.47
C GLY A 172 -5.30 7.15 5.65
N SER A 173 -4.15 6.52 5.52
CA SER A 173 -3.10 6.54 6.54
C SER A 173 -1.73 6.75 5.90
N ILE A 174 -0.87 7.57 6.53
CA ILE A 174 0.53 7.75 6.10
C ILE A 174 1.32 6.45 6.19
N MET A 175 0.90 5.53 7.06
CA MET A 175 1.52 4.21 7.21
C MET A 175 1.09 3.24 6.10
N ASN A 176 -0.02 3.51 5.41
CA ASN A 176 -0.55 2.66 4.34
C ASN A 176 0.21 2.88 3.02
N GLN A 177 1.53 2.79 3.08
CA GLN A 177 2.41 2.94 1.94
C GLN A 177 2.45 1.67 1.08
N LYS A 178 2.85 1.83 -0.19
CA LYS A 178 3.02 0.72 -1.12
C LYS A 178 4.48 0.26 -1.12
N LEU A 179 4.71 -0.99 -0.80
CA LEU A 179 6.01 -1.65 -0.96
C LEU A 179 6.31 -1.78 -2.46
N THR A 180 7.15 -0.91 -2.99
CA THR A 180 7.43 -0.82 -4.43
C THR A 180 8.86 -1.20 -4.74
N TYR A 181 9.81 -0.82 -3.89
CA TYR A 181 11.23 -1.03 -4.07
C TYR A 181 11.82 -1.83 -2.92
N ALA A 182 12.93 -2.51 -3.15
CA ALA A 182 13.66 -3.22 -2.10
C ALA A 182 14.10 -2.28 -0.96
N ALA A 183 14.36 -1.01 -1.27
CA ALA A 183 14.68 0.03 -0.30
C ALA A 183 13.55 0.33 0.70
N ASP A 184 12.30 -0.05 0.41
CA ASP A 184 11.16 0.15 1.30
C ASP A 184 11.13 -0.90 2.43
N ILE A 185 11.76 -2.07 2.24
CA ILE A 185 11.71 -3.20 3.17
C ILE A 185 12.07 -2.83 4.63
N PRO A 186 13.13 -2.03 4.90
CA PRO A 186 13.45 -1.62 6.26
C PRO A 186 12.31 -0.87 6.95
N PHE A 187 11.62 0.05 6.25
CA PHE A 187 10.47 0.76 6.78
C PHE A 187 9.35 -0.21 7.17
N PHE A 188 8.99 -1.14 6.28
CA PHE A 188 7.94 -2.14 6.55
C PHE A 188 8.30 -3.08 7.70
N THR A 189 9.58 -3.43 7.83
CA THR A 189 10.07 -4.26 8.93
C THR A 189 9.99 -3.52 10.27
N ALA A 190 10.43 -2.26 10.30
CA ALA A 190 10.40 -1.42 11.49
C ALA A 190 8.96 -1.13 11.95
N ALA A 191 8.07 -0.78 11.02
CA ALA A 191 6.66 -0.50 11.32
C ALA A 191 5.92 -1.67 11.97
N ARG A 192 6.43 -2.91 11.81
CA ARG A 192 5.87 -4.12 12.41
C ARG A 192 6.50 -4.54 13.74
N GLY A 193 7.19 -3.64 14.41
CA GLY A 193 7.85 -3.93 15.66
C GLY A 193 9.22 -4.62 15.49
N GLY A 194 9.80 -4.57 14.30
CA GLY A 194 11.22 -4.81 14.12
C GLY A 194 11.99 -3.79 14.97
N THR A 195 13.02 -4.25 15.69
CA THR A 195 13.84 -3.39 16.55
C THR A 195 14.71 -2.49 15.66
N MET A 196 14.12 -1.42 15.11
CA MET A 196 14.90 -0.32 14.58
C MET A 196 15.30 0.55 15.77
N ARG A 197 16.54 0.49 16.13
CA ARG A 197 17.13 1.40 17.10
C ARG A 197 17.75 2.54 16.31
N ILE A 198 17.20 3.74 16.44
CA ILE A 198 17.80 4.96 15.91
C ILE A 198 18.41 5.66 17.11
N GLY A 199 19.73 5.79 17.11
CA GLY A 199 20.45 6.66 18.02
C GLY A 199 20.96 7.86 17.24
N CYS A 200 20.77 9.06 17.76
CA CYS A 200 21.49 10.25 17.35
C CYS A 200 22.44 10.60 18.46
N GLY A 201 23.72 10.68 18.17
CA GLY A 201 24.75 11.14 19.08
C GLY A 201 25.52 12.27 18.40
N GLU A 202 25.77 13.33 19.13
CA GLU A 202 26.68 14.39 18.71
C GLU A 202 27.84 14.40 19.72
N ASP A 203 29.05 14.34 19.21
CA ASP A 203 30.25 14.43 20.01
C ASP A 203 31.25 15.35 19.30
N THR A 204 31.89 16.21 20.06
CA THR A 204 32.83 17.23 19.52
C THR A 204 34.16 17.11 20.20
N HIS A 205 35.18 16.72 19.46
CA HIS A 205 36.54 16.61 19.94
C HIS A 205 37.48 17.49 19.13
N ILE A 206 38.50 18.03 19.81
CA ILE A 206 39.59 18.79 19.18
C ILE A 206 40.51 17.80 18.47
N LEU A 207 40.90 18.09 17.23
CA LEU A 207 41.92 17.33 16.50
C LEU A 207 43.32 17.72 16.99
N THR A 208 44.13 16.75 17.35
CA THR A 208 45.53 16.94 17.79
C THR A 208 46.52 16.10 16.97
N GLU A 209 47.72 16.56 16.88
CA GLU A 209 48.83 15.84 16.22
C GLU A 209 49.27 14.62 17.04
N ASN A 210 49.94 13.67 16.39
CA ASN A 210 50.49 12.46 16.98
C ASN A 210 49.44 11.49 17.55
N ARG A 211 48.21 11.55 17.09
CA ARG A 211 47.14 10.58 17.39
C ARG A 211 46.51 10.08 16.07
N LYS A 212 46.11 8.84 16.08
CA LYS A 212 45.29 8.27 15.00
C LYS A 212 43.85 8.80 15.08
N LEU A 213 43.21 9.00 13.94
CA LEU A 213 41.80 9.27 13.87
C LEU A 213 41.04 7.94 13.84
N ILE A 214 40.43 7.55 14.94
CA ILE A 214 39.58 6.37 15.04
C ILE A 214 38.15 6.84 15.23
N LEU A 215 37.23 6.38 14.37
CA LEU A 215 35.81 6.66 14.49
C LEU A 215 35.02 5.35 14.45
N GLY A 216 34.30 5.04 15.52
CA GLY A 216 33.54 3.78 15.60
C GLY A 216 34.41 2.53 15.43
N GLY A 217 35.65 2.57 15.94
CA GLY A 217 36.62 1.47 15.83
C GLY A 217 37.33 1.36 14.48
N VAL A 218 37.08 2.29 13.54
CA VAL A 218 37.73 2.31 12.21
C VAL A 218 38.86 3.32 12.19
N ASP A 219 40.09 2.90 11.84
CA ASP A 219 41.26 3.75 11.66
C ASP A 219 41.13 4.50 10.32
N ILE A 220 40.98 5.81 10.38
CA ILE A 220 40.84 6.70 9.22
C ILE A 220 42.22 7.31 8.93
N PRO A 221 42.77 7.18 7.72
CA PRO A 221 44.04 7.79 7.36
C PRO A 221 43.97 9.32 7.36
N TYR A 222 44.35 9.92 8.46
CA TYR A 222 44.42 11.36 8.64
C TYR A 222 45.61 11.74 9.55
N GLU A 223 46.18 12.93 9.36
CA GLU A 223 47.38 13.37 10.08
C GLU A 223 47.13 13.73 11.55
N LYS A 224 45.89 13.90 11.96
CA LYS A 224 45.49 14.25 13.32
C LYS A 224 44.42 13.32 13.81
N GLY A 225 44.41 13.02 15.12
CA GLY A 225 43.36 12.25 15.78
C GLY A 225 42.64 13.05 16.82
N LEU A 226 41.55 12.48 17.36
CA LEU A 226 40.72 13.12 18.37
C LEU A 226 41.46 13.24 19.70
N LEU A 227 41.38 14.42 20.33
CA LEU A 227 41.82 14.66 21.69
C LEU A 227 40.64 14.46 22.64
N GLY A 228 40.64 13.37 23.39
CA GLY A 228 39.59 13.04 24.34
C GLY A 228 39.98 11.87 25.22
N HIS A 229 39.09 11.50 26.11
CA HIS A 229 39.22 10.31 26.96
C HIS A 229 38.62 9.07 26.25
N SER A 230 38.05 8.13 26.97
CA SER A 230 37.57 6.84 26.47
C SER A 230 36.38 6.90 25.52
N ASP A 231 35.83 8.06 25.27
CA ASP A 231 34.70 8.34 24.37
C ASP A 231 35.11 9.02 23.04
N ALA A 232 36.42 9.20 22.84
CA ALA A 232 36.99 9.88 21.65
C ALA A 232 37.42 8.92 20.51
N ASP A 233 36.92 7.68 20.50
CA ASP A 233 37.25 6.67 19.48
C ASP A 233 36.01 6.00 18.89
#